data_608cb005015410a40a118e2b27cc2ee9
#
_entry.id   608cb005015410a40a118e2b27cc2ee9
#
_cell.length_a   1.000
_cell.length_b   1.000
_cell.length_c   1.000
_cell.angle_alpha   90.00
_cell.angle_beta   90.00
_cell.angle_gamma   90.00
#
_symmetry.space_group_name_H-M   'P 1'
#
loop_
_entity.id
_entity.type
_entity.pdbx_description
1 polymer ?
#
loop_
_entity_poly.entity_id
_entity_poly.type
_entity_poly.pdbx_seq_one_letter_code
_entity_poly.pdbx_strand_id
1 'polypeptide(L)'
;MSLFSDLGMRYPIIQAPMAGVQNAELAMAVTGAGALGSLPAAMLGTAELRKALEQLAASGPGPFNINFFCHRQSEPDPAEEHRWREALAPYYAEFGVDASAVTTAPGRAPFNAEHAALLGEFRPAVVSFHFGLPAPGLLARVKATGASIFASATTVAEAQWLAHHGADAIIAQGLEAGGHRGHFLSQDLGLQQGTFTLLPQIVAAVDLPVIAAGGIVDGKGIRAALALGASAVQMGTAFLCCHEATTSPLHRAALQGAHGRHTALTNLFSGRPARGIMNRLMRELDPLSALPPDFPHASGAVAPLRTAAEKVGDSGFSPLWAGQNVSGCRSLAAAELIAAWAAEADLT
;
A
#
# COMPACT_ATOMS: atom_id res chain seq x y z
N MET A 1 -8.26 22.18 17.08
CA MET A 1 -7.63 20.84 17.28
C MET A 1 -7.38 20.26 15.90
N SER A 2 -6.34 19.46 15.71
CA SER A 2 -6.06 18.85 14.41
C SER A 2 -6.87 17.55 14.24
N LEU A 3 -7.21 17.18 13.00
CA LEU A 3 -7.88 15.91 12.68
C LEU A 3 -7.25 14.71 13.42
N PHE A 4 -5.92 14.65 13.48
CA PHE A 4 -5.20 13.53 14.09
C PHE A 4 -5.30 13.51 15.63
N SER A 5 -5.37 14.70 16.28
CA SER A 5 -5.66 14.79 17.71
C SER A 5 -7.09 14.34 18.02
N ASP A 6 -8.03 14.71 17.17
CA ASP A 6 -9.45 14.34 17.32
C ASP A 6 -9.65 12.82 17.11
N LEU A 7 -8.80 12.17 16.31
CA LEU A 7 -8.72 10.72 16.17
C LEU A 7 -8.07 10.02 17.38
N GLY A 8 -7.52 10.75 18.34
CA GLY A 8 -6.84 10.17 19.50
C GLY A 8 -5.42 9.65 19.24
N MET A 9 -4.79 10.09 18.14
CA MET A 9 -3.39 9.75 17.86
C MET A 9 -2.45 10.56 18.75
N ARG A 10 -1.53 9.86 19.42
CA ARG A 10 -0.44 10.51 20.18
C ARG A 10 0.64 11.07 19.26
N TYR A 11 0.98 10.33 18.21
CA TYR A 11 2.02 10.70 17.26
C TYR A 11 1.41 10.83 15.86
N PRO A 12 1.82 11.83 15.05
CA PRO A 12 1.33 11.99 13.68
C PRO A 12 2.00 10.99 12.72
N ILE A 13 1.99 9.72 13.09
CA ILE A 13 2.59 8.60 12.37
C ILE A 13 1.47 7.62 12.00
N ILE A 14 1.42 7.24 10.73
CA ILE A 14 0.48 6.27 10.18
C ILE A 14 1.30 5.10 9.62
N GLN A 15 0.98 3.88 10.02
CA GLN A 15 1.51 2.70 9.36
C GLN A 15 0.75 2.50 8.03
N ALA A 16 1.48 2.48 6.92
CA ALA A 16 0.87 2.28 5.61
C ALA A 16 0.20 0.91 5.50
N PRO A 17 -0.98 0.81 4.87
CA PRO A 17 -1.59 -0.49 4.59
C PRO A 17 -0.75 -1.25 3.56
N MET A 18 -0.26 -2.45 3.93
CA MET A 18 0.70 -3.24 3.13
C MET A 18 0.16 -4.65 2.89
N ALA A 19 -0.65 -4.81 1.85
CA ALA A 19 -1.28 -6.08 1.51
C ALA A 19 -0.25 -7.21 1.26
N GLY A 20 -0.49 -8.38 1.85
CA GLY A 20 0.35 -9.57 1.70
C GLY A 20 1.57 -9.66 2.63
N VAL A 21 1.84 -8.62 3.44
CA VAL A 21 2.97 -8.60 4.39
C VAL A 21 2.57 -8.19 5.80
N GLN A 22 1.27 -8.08 6.05
CA GLN A 22 0.71 -7.78 7.38
C GLN A 22 -0.69 -8.36 7.55
N ASN A 23 -1.09 -8.49 8.80
CA ASN A 23 -2.43 -8.82 9.29
C ASN A 23 -2.90 -7.77 10.32
N ALA A 24 -3.92 -8.09 11.13
CA ALA A 24 -4.41 -7.21 12.19
C ALA A 24 -3.37 -6.96 13.31
N GLU A 25 -2.44 -7.89 13.55
CA GLU A 25 -1.45 -7.80 14.64
C GLU A 25 -0.56 -6.56 14.52
N LEU A 26 -0.06 -6.27 13.30
CA LEU A 26 0.73 -5.06 13.07
C LEU A 26 -0.09 -3.80 13.34
N ALA A 27 -1.34 -3.74 12.85
CA ALA A 27 -2.21 -2.60 13.08
C ALA A 27 -2.48 -2.38 14.58
N MET A 28 -2.76 -3.46 15.33
CA MET A 28 -2.96 -3.41 16.79
C MET A 28 -1.73 -2.91 17.54
N ALA A 29 -0.55 -3.42 17.20
CA ALA A 29 0.71 -3.02 17.82
C ALA A 29 1.02 -1.52 17.57
N VAL A 30 0.78 -1.04 16.35
CA VAL A 30 0.96 0.37 15.98
C VAL A 30 -0.02 1.27 16.72
N THR A 31 -1.31 0.89 16.78
CA THR A 31 -2.33 1.67 17.50
C THR A 31 -2.04 1.70 19.00
N GLY A 32 -1.67 0.57 19.60
CA GLY A 32 -1.26 0.49 21.00
C GLY A 32 -0.04 1.36 21.34
N ALA A 33 0.81 1.67 20.36
CA ALA A 33 1.95 2.56 20.51
C ALA A 33 1.60 4.06 20.30
N GLY A 34 0.33 4.40 20.05
CA GLY A 34 -0.14 5.78 19.92
C GLY A 34 -0.04 6.37 18.51
N ALA A 35 0.15 5.54 17.50
CA ALA A 35 0.11 5.88 16.07
C ALA A 35 -1.16 5.32 15.41
N LEU A 36 -1.38 5.54 14.12
CA LEU A 36 -2.53 4.98 13.40
C LEU A 36 -2.14 3.67 12.71
N GLY A 37 -2.63 2.55 13.22
CA GLY A 37 -2.51 1.25 12.59
C GLY A 37 -3.47 1.11 11.41
N SER A 38 -3.01 0.49 10.31
CA SER A 38 -3.81 0.30 9.09
C SER A 38 -3.96 -1.18 8.75
N LEU A 39 -5.18 -1.59 8.37
CA LEU A 39 -5.48 -2.92 7.82
C LEU A 39 -5.70 -2.82 6.30
N PRO A 40 -4.90 -3.50 5.46
CA PRO A 40 -5.14 -3.57 4.02
C PRO A 40 -6.23 -4.59 3.70
N ALA A 41 -7.41 -4.13 3.29
CA ALA A 41 -8.55 -5.00 2.97
C ALA A 41 -8.61 -5.44 1.50
N ALA A 42 -7.79 -4.87 0.62
CA ALA A 42 -7.87 -5.08 -0.83
C ALA A 42 -7.65 -6.53 -1.31
N MET A 43 -7.10 -7.42 -0.46
CA MET A 43 -6.87 -8.83 -0.77
C MET A 43 -7.69 -9.78 0.10
N LEU A 44 -8.50 -9.26 1.01
CA LEU A 44 -9.29 -10.05 1.94
C LEU A 44 -10.68 -10.31 1.36
N GLY A 45 -11.13 -11.56 1.43
CA GLY A 45 -12.53 -11.89 1.23
C GLY A 45 -13.40 -11.34 2.38
N THR A 46 -14.72 -11.24 2.16
CA THR A 46 -15.67 -10.68 3.14
C THR A 46 -15.57 -11.35 4.52
N ALA A 47 -15.41 -12.68 4.57
CA ALA A 47 -15.28 -13.44 5.82
C ALA A 47 -13.94 -13.16 6.54
N GLU A 48 -12.84 -13.08 5.79
CA GLU A 48 -11.50 -12.77 6.32
C GLU A 48 -11.45 -11.33 6.84
N LEU A 49 -12.05 -10.40 6.10
CA LEU A 49 -12.15 -9.00 6.52
C LEU A 49 -12.96 -8.87 7.82
N ARG A 50 -14.11 -9.55 7.92
CA ARG A 50 -14.90 -9.58 9.16
C ARG A 50 -14.08 -10.06 10.34
N LYS A 51 -13.38 -11.20 10.21
CA LYS A 51 -12.53 -11.75 11.27
C LYS A 51 -11.44 -10.76 11.71
N ALA A 52 -10.80 -10.07 10.75
CA ALA A 52 -9.79 -9.07 11.06
C ALA A 52 -10.39 -7.84 11.78
N LEU A 53 -11.58 -7.39 11.38
CA LEU A 53 -12.30 -6.30 12.04
C LEU A 53 -12.73 -6.66 13.47
N GLU A 54 -13.15 -7.92 13.70
CA GLU A 54 -13.45 -8.44 15.05
C GLU A 54 -12.21 -8.43 15.93
N GLN A 55 -11.04 -8.84 15.40
CA GLN A 55 -9.76 -8.77 16.13
C GLN A 55 -9.39 -7.33 16.50
N LEU A 56 -9.51 -6.39 15.56
CA LEU A 56 -9.25 -4.97 15.81
C LEU A 56 -10.21 -4.40 16.86
N ALA A 57 -11.50 -4.70 16.79
CA ALA A 57 -12.49 -4.25 17.76
C ALA A 57 -12.25 -4.82 19.18
N ALA A 58 -11.75 -6.05 19.27
CA ALA A 58 -11.43 -6.70 20.54
C ALA A 58 -10.11 -6.21 21.16
N SER A 59 -9.23 -5.52 20.42
CA SER A 59 -7.91 -5.11 20.91
C SER A 59 -7.92 -3.91 21.86
N GLY A 60 -9.08 -3.31 22.10
CA GLY A 60 -9.26 -2.15 22.97
C GLY A 60 -9.49 -0.84 22.23
N PRO A 61 -9.59 0.28 22.96
CA PRO A 61 -9.84 1.58 22.36
C PRO A 61 -8.62 2.07 21.57
N GLY A 62 -8.85 2.54 20.34
CA GLY A 62 -7.82 3.14 19.50
C GLY A 62 -8.32 3.30 18.06
N PRO A 63 -7.79 4.28 17.32
CA PRO A 63 -8.19 4.48 15.94
C PRO A 63 -7.54 3.44 15.03
N PHE A 64 -8.32 2.88 14.11
CA PHE A 64 -7.79 2.04 13.04
C PHE A 64 -8.19 2.61 11.69
N ASN A 65 -7.29 2.45 10.73
CA ASN A 65 -7.53 2.73 9.32
C ASN A 65 -7.79 1.41 8.56
N ILE A 66 -8.90 1.34 7.85
CA ILE A 66 -9.19 0.21 6.95
C ILE A 66 -9.03 0.69 5.51
N ASN A 67 -8.13 0.05 4.75
CA ASN A 67 -7.79 0.50 3.41
C ASN A 67 -8.40 -0.36 2.31
N PHE A 68 -8.95 0.29 1.30
CA PHE A 68 -9.54 -0.34 0.12
C PHE A 68 -9.01 0.23 -1.19
N PHE A 69 -9.14 -0.54 -2.26
CA PHE A 69 -8.88 -0.09 -3.62
C PHE A 69 -10.19 0.33 -4.31
N CYS A 70 -10.11 1.40 -5.11
CA CYS A 70 -11.21 1.95 -5.90
C CYS A 70 -10.94 1.90 -7.40
N HIS A 71 -10.10 0.96 -7.84
CA HIS A 71 -9.82 0.78 -9.27
C HIS A 71 -11.09 0.44 -10.05
N ARG A 72 -11.10 0.82 -11.34
CA ARG A 72 -12.14 0.35 -12.24
C ARG A 72 -11.91 -1.13 -12.52
N GLN A 73 -12.95 -1.95 -12.35
CA GLN A 73 -12.89 -3.36 -12.73
C GLN A 73 -12.82 -3.45 -14.24
N SER A 74 -11.83 -4.20 -14.74
CA SER A 74 -11.69 -4.54 -16.17
C SER A 74 -12.09 -6.00 -16.39
N GLU A 75 -12.64 -6.28 -17.55
CA GLU A 75 -12.84 -7.67 -17.96
C GLU A 75 -11.50 -8.25 -18.43
N PRO A 76 -11.22 -9.52 -18.16
CA PRO A 76 -10.03 -10.19 -18.65
C PRO A 76 -10.00 -10.20 -20.19
N ASP A 77 -8.87 -9.86 -20.81
CA ASP A 77 -8.63 -10.06 -22.24
C ASP A 77 -7.87 -11.38 -22.46
N PRO A 78 -8.50 -12.41 -23.06
CA PRO A 78 -7.86 -13.70 -23.27
C PRO A 78 -6.59 -13.63 -24.13
N ALA A 79 -6.50 -12.67 -25.06
CA ALA A 79 -5.32 -12.50 -25.92
C ALA A 79 -4.15 -11.92 -25.12
N GLU A 80 -4.40 -10.94 -24.24
CA GLU A 80 -3.37 -10.39 -23.34
C GLU A 80 -2.89 -11.43 -22.34
N GLU A 81 -3.81 -12.18 -21.73
CA GLU A 81 -3.47 -13.26 -20.81
C GLU A 81 -2.65 -14.37 -21.50
N HIS A 82 -2.97 -14.70 -22.75
CA HIS A 82 -2.22 -15.67 -23.53
C HIS A 82 -0.79 -15.18 -23.80
N ARG A 83 -0.62 -13.96 -24.30
CA ARG A 83 0.70 -13.33 -24.52
C ARG A 83 1.55 -13.32 -23.23
N TRP A 84 0.90 -13.01 -22.11
CA TRP A 84 1.58 -12.98 -20.83
C TRP A 84 2.05 -14.37 -20.39
N ARG A 85 1.21 -15.40 -20.53
CA ARG A 85 1.59 -16.80 -20.26
C ARG A 85 2.71 -17.29 -21.18
N GLU A 86 2.68 -16.92 -22.48
CA GLU A 86 3.77 -17.23 -23.40
C GLU A 86 5.10 -16.60 -22.99
N ALA A 87 5.09 -15.34 -22.55
CA ALA A 87 6.29 -14.68 -22.04
C ALA A 87 6.85 -15.34 -20.78
N LEU A 88 5.98 -15.94 -19.94
CA LEU A 88 6.37 -16.66 -18.74
C LEU A 88 6.72 -18.14 -18.97
N ALA A 89 6.43 -18.71 -20.14
CA ALA A 89 6.60 -20.13 -20.43
C ALA A 89 8.02 -20.67 -20.19
N PRO A 90 9.12 -19.96 -20.53
CA PRO A 90 10.48 -20.43 -20.23
C PRO A 90 10.71 -20.62 -18.72
N TYR A 91 10.15 -19.73 -17.89
CA TYR A 91 10.29 -19.82 -16.43
C TYR A 91 9.40 -20.92 -15.85
N TYR A 92 8.22 -21.16 -16.43
CA TYR A 92 7.40 -22.30 -16.03
C TYR A 92 8.15 -23.61 -16.23
N ALA A 93 8.80 -23.76 -17.41
CA ALA A 93 9.62 -24.95 -17.69
C ALA A 93 10.78 -25.09 -16.72
N GLU A 94 11.47 -24.01 -16.38
CA GLU A 94 12.60 -23.99 -15.45
C GLU A 94 12.20 -24.45 -14.03
N PHE A 95 11.02 -23.98 -13.54
CA PHE A 95 10.55 -24.27 -12.18
C PHE A 95 9.55 -25.43 -12.11
N GLY A 96 9.31 -26.15 -13.21
CA GLY A 96 8.39 -27.29 -13.26
C GLY A 96 6.93 -26.91 -13.01
N VAL A 97 6.52 -25.71 -13.39
CA VAL A 97 5.13 -25.25 -13.30
C VAL A 97 4.35 -25.77 -14.50
N ASP A 98 3.24 -26.46 -14.28
CA ASP A 98 2.33 -26.86 -15.35
C ASP A 98 1.57 -25.65 -15.89
N ALA A 99 1.99 -25.18 -17.05
CA ALA A 99 1.37 -24.03 -17.72
C ALA A 99 -0.12 -24.24 -18.05
N SER A 100 -0.57 -25.49 -18.22
CA SER A 100 -1.98 -25.83 -18.51
C SER A 100 -2.88 -25.65 -17.28
N ALA A 101 -2.32 -25.75 -16.09
CA ALA A 101 -3.01 -25.57 -14.80
C ALA A 101 -3.04 -24.09 -14.34
N VAL A 102 -2.36 -23.20 -15.06
CA VAL A 102 -2.36 -21.75 -14.73
C VAL A 102 -3.71 -21.15 -15.14
N THR A 103 -4.52 -20.87 -14.15
CA THR A 103 -5.85 -20.25 -14.35
C THR A 103 -5.78 -18.74 -14.15
N THR A 104 -6.72 -18.04 -14.76
CA THR A 104 -6.99 -16.63 -14.44
C THR A 104 -7.37 -16.56 -12.95
N ALA A 105 -6.60 -15.86 -12.15
CA ALA A 105 -6.99 -15.61 -10.77
C ALA A 105 -8.24 -14.71 -10.75
N PRO A 106 -9.21 -14.95 -9.85
CA PRO A 106 -10.26 -13.98 -9.61
C PRO A 106 -9.61 -12.66 -9.27
N GLY A 107 -9.93 -11.62 -10.03
CA GLY A 107 -9.36 -10.28 -9.85
C GLY A 107 -9.64 -9.75 -8.43
N ARG A 108 -8.83 -8.81 -7.98
CA ARG A 108 -9.11 -8.08 -6.74
C ARG A 108 -10.38 -7.25 -6.96
N ALA A 109 -11.41 -7.49 -6.16
CA ALA A 109 -12.62 -6.69 -6.22
C ALA A 109 -12.34 -5.28 -5.67
N PRO A 110 -12.77 -4.21 -6.37
CA PRO A 110 -12.77 -2.88 -5.80
C PRO A 110 -13.75 -2.78 -4.62
N PHE A 111 -13.66 -1.67 -3.87
CA PHE A 111 -14.60 -1.38 -2.79
C PHE A 111 -16.05 -1.48 -3.28
N ASN A 112 -16.88 -2.19 -2.51
CA ASN A 112 -18.25 -2.52 -2.92
C ASN A 112 -19.27 -2.40 -1.76
N ALA A 113 -20.53 -2.79 -2.03
CA ALA A 113 -21.62 -2.69 -1.08
C ALA A 113 -21.46 -3.60 0.15
N GLU A 114 -20.82 -4.75 0.02
CA GLU A 114 -20.54 -5.68 1.14
C GLU A 114 -19.50 -5.07 2.08
N HIS A 115 -18.41 -4.51 1.53
CA HIS A 115 -17.42 -3.77 2.31
C HIS A 115 -18.08 -2.60 3.07
N ALA A 116 -18.95 -1.82 2.41
CA ALA A 116 -19.64 -0.72 3.04
C ALA A 116 -20.61 -1.18 4.16
N ALA A 117 -21.18 -2.38 4.05
CA ALA A 117 -22.01 -2.97 5.11
C ALA A 117 -21.16 -3.33 6.34
N LEU A 118 -20.00 -3.96 6.15
CA LEU A 118 -19.05 -4.27 7.23
C LEU A 118 -18.59 -3.00 7.94
N LEU A 119 -18.22 -1.94 7.18
CA LEU A 119 -17.85 -0.66 7.78
C LEU A 119 -18.99 -0.02 8.58
N GLY A 120 -20.24 -0.22 8.16
CA GLY A 120 -21.42 0.21 8.93
C GLY A 120 -21.58 -0.49 10.27
N GLU A 121 -21.18 -1.76 10.35
CA GLU A 121 -21.20 -2.58 11.56
C GLU A 121 -20.05 -2.22 12.51
N PHE A 122 -18.81 -2.19 12.02
CA PHE A 122 -17.60 -2.03 12.85
C PHE A 122 -17.19 -0.57 13.09
N ARG A 123 -17.64 0.36 12.27
CA ARG A 123 -17.44 1.81 12.39
C ARG A 123 -15.99 2.22 12.69
N PRO A 124 -15.02 1.90 11.82
CA PRO A 124 -13.63 2.29 12.03
C PRO A 124 -13.47 3.82 12.04
N ALA A 125 -12.49 4.32 12.77
CA ALA A 125 -12.23 5.76 12.86
C ALA A 125 -11.79 6.36 11.51
N VAL A 126 -11.06 5.58 10.71
CA VAL A 126 -10.55 6.01 9.39
C VAL A 126 -10.83 4.92 8.35
N VAL A 127 -11.24 5.35 7.17
CA VAL A 127 -11.29 4.53 5.96
C VAL A 127 -10.44 5.21 4.90
N SER A 128 -9.45 4.50 4.38
CA SER A 128 -8.60 5.04 3.32
C SER A 128 -8.83 4.35 1.99
N PHE A 129 -8.70 5.14 0.92
CA PHE A 129 -8.90 4.68 -0.44
C PHE A 129 -7.66 4.89 -1.29
N HIS A 130 -7.38 3.92 -2.17
CA HIS A 130 -6.32 3.96 -3.15
C HIS A 130 -6.92 3.82 -4.55
N PHE A 131 -6.37 4.52 -5.55
CA PHE A 131 -6.92 4.63 -6.90
C PHE A 131 -8.23 5.46 -7.00
N GLY A 132 -8.26 6.61 -6.33
CA GLY A 132 -9.43 7.50 -6.28
C GLY A 132 -10.36 7.17 -5.12
N LEU A 133 -11.63 7.53 -5.28
CA LEU A 133 -12.72 7.31 -4.32
C LEU A 133 -13.75 6.34 -4.91
N PRO A 134 -14.54 5.65 -4.06
CA PRO A 134 -15.64 4.81 -4.53
C PRO A 134 -16.76 5.67 -5.10
N ALA A 135 -17.74 5.03 -5.76
CA ALA A 135 -18.94 5.69 -6.26
C ALA A 135 -19.62 6.52 -5.15
N PRO A 136 -20.22 7.69 -5.48
CA PRO A 136 -20.75 8.64 -4.48
C PRO A 136 -21.71 8.03 -3.47
N GLY A 137 -22.56 7.10 -3.89
CA GLY A 137 -23.51 6.41 -3.00
C GLY A 137 -22.81 5.50 -1.97
N LEU A 138 -21.70 4.85 -2.36
CA LEU A 138 -20.89 4.05 -1.44
C LEU A 138 -20.08 4.94 -0.49
N LEU A 139 -19.51 6.04 -1.00
CA LEU A 139 -18.79 7.01 -0.18
C LEU A 139 -19.70 7.62 0.89
N ALA A 140 -20.93 7.99 0.52
CA ALA A 140 -21.93 8.52 1.46
C ALA A 140 -22.25 7.51 2.58
N ARG A 141 -22.36 6.20 2.26
CA ARG A 141 -22.56 5.15 3.26
C ARG A 141 -21.38 5.07 4.24
N VAL A 142 -20.13 5.17 3.75
CA VAL A 142 -18.94 5.17 4.62
C VAL A 142 -18.93 6.41 5.50
N LYS A 143 -19.18 7.60 4.96
CA LYS A 143 -19.26 8.84 5.74
C LYS A 143 -20.35 8.81 6.83
N ALA A 144 -21.48 8.16 6.56
CA ALA A 144 -22.56 7.98 7.54
C ALA A 144 -22.14 7.14 8.76
N THR A 145 -21.02 6.38 8.69
CA THR A 145 -20.47 5.67 9.86
C THR A 145 -19.74 6.61 10.84
N GLY A 146 -19.40 7.82 10.41
CA GLY A 146 -18.57 8.78 11.14
C GLY A 146 -17.06 8.64 10.86
N ALA A 147 -16.66 7.74 9.96
CA ALA A 147 -15.26 7.56 9.61
C ALA A 147 -14.68 8.76 8.83
N SER A 148 -13.46 9.15 9.14
CA SER A 148 -12.67 10.09 8.34
C SER A 148 -12.18 9.40 7.07
N ILE A 149 -12.29 10.08 5.93
CA ILE A 149 -11.93 9.55 4.60
C ILE A 149 -10.55 10.05 4.20
N PHE A 150 -9.57 9.15 4.11
CA PHE A 150 -8.26 9.46 3.58
C PHE A 150 -8.13 8.91 2.15
N ALA A 151 -7.41 9.61 1.27
CA ALA A 151 -7.22 9.12 -0.09
C ALA A 151 -5.84 9.50 -0.64
N SER A 152 -5.26 8.59 -1.47
CA SER A 152 -3.93 8.77 -2.03
C SER A 152 -3.97 9.60 -3.31
N ALA A 153 -3.09 10.60 -3.39
CA ALA A 153 -2.82 11.40 -4.58
C ALA A 153 -1.34 11.29 -4.97
N THR A 154 -1.04 11.17 -6.26
CA THR A 154 0.31 11.16 -6.82
C THR A 154 0.65 12.45 -7.55
N THR A 155 -0.36 13.31 -7.73
CA THR A 155 -0.26 14.63 -8.38
C THR A 155 -1.12 15.66 -7.65
N VAL A 156 -0.84 16.95 -7.88
CA VAL A 156 -1.66 18.05 -7.34
C VAL A 156 -3.10 17.99 -7.86
N ALA A 157 -3.29 17.68 -9.15
CA ALA A 157 -4.61 17.55 -9.74
C ALA A 157 -5.46 16.47 -9.07
N GLU A 158 -4.85 15.32 -8.74
CA GLU A 158 -5.51 14.26 -7.98
C GLU A 158 -5.89 14.71 -6.57
N ALA A 159 -4.99 15.44 -5.87
CA ALA A 159 -5.28 15.95 -4.54
C ALA A 159 -6.47 16.93 -4.53
N GLN A 160 -6.50 17.86 -5.48
CA GLN A 160 -7.62 18.79 -5.66
C GLN A 160 -8.93 18.06 -5.99
N TRP A 161 -8.87 17.06 -6.87
CA TRP A 161 -10.03 16.23 -7.20
C TRP A 161 -10.56 15.52 -5.95
N LEU A 162 -9.70 14.88 -5.17
CA LEU A 162 -10.08 14.17 -3.94
C LEU A 162 -10.71 15.11 -2.91
N ALA A 163 -10.15 16.31 -2.72
CA ALA A 163 -10.69 17.32 -1.81
C ALA A 163 -12.12 17.73 -2.22
N HIS A 164 -12.35 17.98 -3.51
CA HIS A 164 -13.66 18.33 -4.01
C HIS A 164 -14.68 17.19 -3.97
N HIS A 165 -14.24 15.93 -3.96
CA HIS A 165 -15.11 14.76 -3.97
C HIS A 165 -15.29 14.10 -2.61
N GLY A 166 -14.78 14.74 -1.54
CA GLY A 166 -15.15 14.38 -0.19
C GLY A 166 -14.14 13.56 0.59
N ALA A 167 -12.86 13.61 0.24
CA ALA A 167 -11.79 13.20 1.17
C ALA A 167 -11.73 14.20 2.35
N ASP A 168 -11.30 13.72 3.52
CA ASP A 168 -11.08 14.51 4.72
C ASP A 168 -9.59 14.73 4.99
N ALA A 169 -8.70 13.91 4.38
CA ALA A 169 -7.26 14.13 4.32
C ALA A 169 -6.66 13.52 3.04
N ILE A 170 -5.57 14.10 2.55
CA ILE A 170 -4.85 13.68 1.35
C ILE A 170 -3.55 12.98 1.71
N ILE A 171 -3.34 11.76 1.21
CA ILE A 171 -2.06 11.05 1.30
C ILE A 171 -1.23 11.41 0.07
N ALA A 172 -0.27 12.32 0.22
CA ALA A 172 0.66 12.73 -0.84
C ALA A 172 1.69 11.61 -1.07
N GLN A 173 1.45 10.76 -2.06
CA GLN A 173 2.31 9.63 -2.38
C GLN A 173 3.42 10.03 -3.34
N GLY A 174 4.61 10.30 -2.82
CA GLY A 174 5.81 10.55 -3.61
C GLY A 174 6.31 9.32 -4.39
N LEU A 175 7.12 9.55 -5.42
CA LEU A 175 7.70 8.48 -6.27
C LEU A 175 8.53 7.46 -5.49
N GLU A 176 9.08 7.84 -4.33
CA GLU A 176 9.89 6.97 -3.47
C GLU A 176 9.07 5.87 -2.78
N ALA A 177 7.74 6.03 -2.71
CA ALA A 177 6.87 5.09 -2.02
C ALA A 177 6.89 3.69 -2.65
N GLY A 178 6.92 2.65 -1.81
CA GLY A 178 6.79 1.25 -2.21
C GLY A 178 5.35 0.85 -2.55
N GLY A 179 5.20 -0.29 -3.24
CA GLY A 179 3.92 -0.80 -3.69
C GLY A 179 3.30 0.01 -4.82
N HIS A 180 1.99 -0.20 -5.04
CA HIS A 180 1.26 0.39 -6.16
C HIS A 180 1.26 1.92 -6.14
N ARG A 181 1.44 2.53 -7.32
CA ARG A 181 1.20 3.95 -7.50
C ARG A 181 -0.29 4.24 -7.45
N GLY A 182 -0.69 5.18 -6.59
CA GLY A 182 -2.09 5.51 -6.32
C GLY A 182 -2.83 6.32 -7.41
N HIS A 183 -2.17 6.62 -8.53
CA HIS A 183 -2.70 7.47 -9.60
C HIS A 183 -4.04 6.96 -10.15
N PHE A 184 -4.92 7.88 -10.56
CA PHE A 184 -6.25 7.53 -11.08
C PHE A 184 -6.81 8.51 -12.13
N LEU A 185 -6.28 9.73 -12.23
CA LEU A 185 -6.68 10.69 -13.26
C LEU A 185 -5.87 10.55 -14.56
N SER A 186 -4.62 10.09 -14.47
CA SER A 186 -3.73 9.91 -15.62
C SER A 186 -2.89 8.66 -15.45
N GLN A 187 -2.56 7.99 -16.58
CA GLN A 187 -1.60 6.87 -16.62
C GLN A 187 -0.16 7.34 -16.85
N ASP A 188 0.04 8.62 -17.12
CA ASP A 188 1.37 9.20 -17.37
C ASP A 188 2.18 9.28 -16.05
N LEU A 189 3.16 8.39 -15.90
CA LEU A 189 4.08 8.38 -14.77
C LEU A 189 5.02 9.58 -14.74
N GLY A 190 5.22 10.28 -15.87
CA GLY A 190 6.01 11.51 -15.97
C GLY A 190 5.43 12.68 -15.16
N LEU A 191 4.13 12.64 -14.83
CA LEU A 191 3.48 13.64 -13.99
C LEU A 191 3.76 13.46 -12.49
N GLN A 192 4.31 12.32 -12.09
CA GLN A 192 4.52 11.99 -10.68
C GLN A 192 5.87 12.53 -10.20
N GLN A 193 5.89 12.97 -8.96
CA GLN A 193 7.04 13.65 -8.36
C GLN A 193 7.50 12.95 -7.07
N GLY A 194 8.75 13.21 -6.66
CA GLY A 194 9.26 12.79 -5.36
C GLY A 194 8.55 13.50 -4.21
N THR A 195 8.56 12.89 -3.03
CA THR A 195 7.86 13.38 -1.83
C THR A 195 8.24 14.81 -1.48
N PHE A 196 9.52 15.16 -1.54
CA PHE A 196 10.02 16.50 -1.23
C PHE A 196 9.47 17.59 -2.16
N THR A 197 9.16 17.25 -3.41
CA THR A 197 8.60 18.17 -4.40
C THR A 197 7.08 18.17 -4.37
N LEU A 198 6.45 16.99 -4.27
CA LEU A 198 4.98 16.83 -4.33
C LEU A 198 4.29 17.43 -3.10
N LEU A 199 4.82 17.13 -1.91
CA LEU A 199 4.19 17.50 -0.64
C LEU A 199 3.88 19.00 -0.52
N PRO A 200 4.84 19.93 -0.66
CA PRO A 200 4.55 21.35 -0.49
C PRO A 200 3.60 21.89 -1.57
N GLN A 201 3.59 21.31 -2.76
CA GLN A 201 2.63 21.70 -3.81
C GLN A 201 1.21 21.29 -3.46
N ILE A 202 1.00 20.07 -2.91
CA ILE A 202 -0.31 19.65 -2.46
C ILE A 202 -0.76 20.49 -1.26
N VAL A 203 0.12 20.73 -0.28
CA VAL A 203 -0.18 21.58 0.89
C VAL A 203 -0.65 22.97 0.47
N ALA A 204 -0.03 23.55 -0.56
CA ALA A 204 -0.44 24.87 -1.09
C ALA A 204 -1.74 24.83 -1.93
N ALA A 205 -2.17 23.67 -2.41
CA ALA A 205 -3.28 23.51 -3.35
C ALA A 205 -4.59 23.05 -2.74
N VAL A 206 -4.59 22.59 -1.49
CA VAL A 206 -5.79 22.10 -0.78
C VAL A 206 -5.84 22.59 0.67
N ASP A 207 -7.03 22.83 1.20
CA ASP A 207 -7.23 23.23 2.61
C ASP A 207 -7.32 22.04 3.57
N LEU A 208 -7.18 20.80 3.07
CA LEU A 208 -7.26 19.59 3.85
C LEU A 208 -5.91 19.23 4.48
N PRO A 209 -5.89 18.49 5.62
CA PRO A 209 -4.68 17.91 6.15
C PRO A 209 -3.99 17.02 5.11
N VAL A 210 -2.66 17.18 4.97
CA VAL A 210 -1.86 16.41 4.02
C VAL A 210 -0.93 15.46 4.79
N ILE A 211 -0.94 14.20 4.39
CA ILE A 211 -0.13 13.11 4.95
C ILE A 211 0.99 12.80 3.97
N ALA A 212 2.24 12.96 4.37
CA ALA A 212 3.37 12.64 3.51
C ALA A 212 3.63 11.13 3.45
N ALA A 213 3.78 10.55 2.26
CA ALA A 213 4.07 9.13 2.07
C ALA A 213 5.14 8.91 0.99
N GLY A 214 6.21 8.21 1.33
CA GLY A 214 7.32 7.87 0.43
C GLY A 214 8.68 8.34 0.95
N GLY A 215 9.65 7.42 1.02
CA GLY A 215 11.02 7.71 1.42
C GLY A 215 11.27 7.98 2.91
N ILE A 216 10.22 8.11 3.72
CA ILE A 216 10.29 8.43 5.15
C ILE A 216 10.52 7.14 5.95
N VAL A 217 11.62 7.05 6.71
CA VAL A 217 12.02 5.82 7.41
C VAL A 217 12.55 6.04 8.83
N ASP A 218 12.69 7.30 9.27
CA ASP A 218 13.22 7.69 10.57
C ASP A 218 12.63 9.02 11.05
N GLY A 219 12.98 9.43 12.27
CA GLY A 219 12.54 10.70 12.85
C GLY A 219 13.03 11.94 12.09
N LYS A 220 14.17 11.88 11.41
CA LYS A 220 14.65 13.00 10.59
C LYS A 220 13.75 13.21 9.39
N GLY A 221 13.34 12.13 8.73
CA GLY A 221 12.38 12.17 7.63
C GLY A 221 11.01 12.67 8.09
N ILE A 222 10.55 12.27 9.28
CA ILE A 222 9.31 12.77 9.88
C ILE A 222 9.39 14.29 10.08
N ARG A 223 10.44 14.81 10.73
CA ARG A 223 10.62 16.26 10.91
C ARG A 223 10.65 17.02 9.61
N ALA A 224 11.37 16.50 8.62
CA ALA A 224 11.43 17.13 7.29
C ALA A 224 10.05 17.22 6.63
N ALA A 225 9.25 16.16 6.68
CA ALA A 225 7.90 16.16 6.15
C ALA A 225 6.98 17.15 6.87
N LEU A 226 7.04 17.20 8.21
CA LEU A 226 6.27 18.16 9.01
C LEU A 226 6.71 19.61 8.71
N ALA A 227 8.01 19.86 8.55
CA ALA A 227 8.53 21.17 8.18
C ALA A 227 8.10 21.63 6.77
N LEU A 228 7.82 20.68 5.86
CA LEU A 228 7.27 20.96 4.53
C LEU A 228 5.73 21.13 4.53
N GLY A 229 5.09 21.11 5.72
CA GLY A 229 3.66 21.35 5.89
C GLY A 229 2.80 20.09 5.97
N ALA A 230 3.38 18.89 6.06
CA ALA A 230 2.60 17.71 6.34
C ALA A 230 1.95 17.79 7.74
N SER A 231 0.72 17.33 7.87
CA SER A 231 0.04 17.19 9.17
C SER A 231 0.33 15.84 9.85
N ALA A 232 0.74 14.83 9.06
CA ALA A 232 1.18 13.51 9.51
C ALA A 232 2.06 12.86 8.44
N VAL A 233 2.68 11.72 8.78
CA VAL A 233 3.45 10.90 7.84
C VAL A 233 2.88 9.49 7.76
N GLN A 234 2.89 8.89 6.56
CA GLN A 234 2.55 7.48 6.36
C GLN A 234 3.81 6.70 5.96
N MET A 235 4.22 5.77 6.83
CA MET A 235 5.44 4.98 6.67
C MET A 235 5.08 3.52 6.35
N GLY A 236 5.68 2.95 5.30
CA GLY A 236 5.45 1.56 4.90
C GLY A 236 6.70 0.70 5.09
N THR A 237 7.69 0.90 4.21
CA THR A 237 8.90 0.07 4.12
C THR A 237 9.62 -0.10 5.46
N ALA A 238 9.65 0.94 6.29
CA ALA A 238 10.27 0.90 7.61
C ALA A 238 9.61 -0.11 8.59
N PHE A 239 8.34 -0.47 8.38
CA PHE A 239 7.64 -1.49 9.16
C PHE A 239 7.80 -2.92 8.61
N LEU A 240 8.34 -3.13 7.40
CA LEU A 240 8.39 -4.45 6.77
C LEU A 240 9.25 -5.47 7.54
N CYS A 241 10.22 -5.02 8.31
CA CYS A 241 11.07 -5.90 9.12
C CYS A 241 10.65 -5.99 10.59
N CYS A 242 9.59 -5.26 11.03
CA CYS A 242 9.15 -5.36 12.43
C CYS A 242 8.59 -6.75 12.77
N HIS A 243 8.54 -7.07 14.06
CA HIS A 243 8.23 -8.43 14.52
C HIS A 243 6.81 -8.84 14.16
N GLU A 244 5.86 -7.90 14.16
CA GLU A 244 4.45 -8.12 13.88
C GLU A 244 4.12 -8.13 12.38
N ALA A 245 5.08 -7.80 11.50
CA ALA A 245 4.90 -7.93 10.05
C ALA A 245 5.04 -9.39 9.61
N THR A 246 4.17 -9.81 8.69
CA THR A 246 4.20 -11.16 8.09
C THR A 246 5.09 -11.24 6.84
N THR A 247 6.00 -10.29 6.68
CA THR A 247 6.98 -10.23 5.59
C THR A 247 7.81 -11.52 5.54
N SER A 248 7.84 -12.17 4.38
CA SER A 248 8.54 -13.45 4.21
C SER A 248 10.05 -13.35 4.49
N PRO A 249 10.72 -14.44 4.89
CA PRO A 249 12.17 -14.45 5.08
C PRO A 249 12.96 -13.98 3.86
N LEU A 250 12.52 -14.37 2.65
CA LEU A 250 13.14 -13.94 1.39
C LEU A 250 13.01 -12.43 1.17
N HIS A 251 11.85 -11.85 1.48
CA HIS A 251 11.66 -10.41 1.35
C HIS A 251 12.47 -9.64 2.41
N ARG A 252 12.51 -10.12 3.67
CA ARG A 252 13.37 -9.53 4.71
C ARG A 252 14.85 -9.57 4.33
N ALA A 253 15.33 -10.71 3.79
CA ALA A 253 16.69 -10.85 3.30
C ALA A 253 17.00 -9.87 2.15
N ALA A 254 16.05 -9.68 1.21
CA ALA A 254 16.19 -8.71 0.12
C ALA A 254 16.27 -7.27 0.63
N LEU A 255 15.43 -6.89 1.62
CA LEU A 255 15.43 -5.56 2.23
C LEU A 255 16.76 -5.25 2.95
N GLN A 256 17.34 -6.22 3.64
CA GLN A 256 18.57 -6.08 4.43
C GLN A 256 19.83 -6.27 3.60
N GLY A 257 19.71 -6.88 2.41
CA GLY A 257 20.82 -7.14 1.51
C GLY A 257 21.24 -5.93 0.69
N ALA A 258 22.40 -6.04 0.02
CA ALA A 258 22.93 -4.98 -0.85
C ALA A 258 21.99 -4.58 -1.99
N HIS A 259 21.19 -5.52 -2.48
CA HIS A 259 20.22 -5.30 -3.58
C HIS A 259 18.96 -4.51 -3.15
N GLY A 260 18.65 -4.42 -1.87
CA GLY A 260 17.48 -3.70 -1.36
C GLY A 260 17.45 -2.22 -1.75
N ARG A 261 18.61 -1.63 -2.02
CA ARG A 261 18.73 -0.22 -2.45
C ARG A 261 18.36 0.03 -3.91
N HIS A 262 18.25 -1.02 -4.73
CA HIS A 262 17.87 -0.89 -6.13
C HIS A 262 16.40 -1.26 -6.30
N THR A 263 15.54 -0.26 -6.34
CA THR A 263 14.10 -0.44 -6.61
C THR A 263 13.72 0.16 -7.95
N ALA A 264 12.69 -0.40 -8.59
CA ALA A 264 12.09 0.16 -9.79
C ALA A 264 10.56 0.09 -9.73
N LEU A 265 9.89 0.93 -10.53
CA LEU A 265 8.48 0.74 -10.82
C LEU A 265 8.32 -0.42 -11.78
N THR A 266 7.35 -1.30 -11.53
CA THR A 266 7.06 -2.45 -12.38
C THR A 266 5.56 -2.70 -12.46
N ASN A 267 5.08 -3.16 -13.62
CA ASN A 267 3.72 -3.64 -13.82
C ASN A 267 3.64 -5.17 -13.96
N LEU A 268 4.77 -5.88 -13.94
CA LEU A 268 4.85 -7.32 -14.24
C LEU A 268 4.04 -8.19 -13.28
N PHE A 269 3.91 -7.80 -12.01
CA PHE A 269 3.26 -8.62 -10.98
C PHE A 269 1.75 -8.42 -10.88
N SER A 270 1.23 -7.31 -11.37
CA SER A 270 -0.20 -7.00 -11.17
C SER A 270 -0.89 -6.35 -12.36
N GLY A 271 -0.13 -5.92 -13.37
CA GLY A 271 -0.65 -5.14 -14.49
C GLY A 271 -0.69 -3.62 -14.23
N ARG A 272 -0.26 -3.17 -13.05
CA ARG A 272 -0.26 -1.74 -12.69
C ARG A 272 1.06 -1.33 -12.06
N PRO A 273 1.59 -0.13 -12.36
CA PRO A 273 2.85 0.33 -11.80
C PRO A 273 2.89 0.30 -10.28
N ALA A 274 3.88 -0.42 -9.75
CA ALA A 274 4.17 -0.55 -8.32
C ALA A 274 5.68 -0.59 -8.10
N ARG A 275 6.18 -0.02 -7.00
CA ARG A 275 7.61 -0.02 -6.70
C ARG A 275 8.01 -1.21 -5.85
N GLY A 276 9.01 -1.94 -6.30
CA GLY A 276 9.62 -3.03 -5.57
C GLY A 276 11.13 -3.11 -5.78
N ILE A 277 11.79 -3.97 -4.99
CA ILE A 277 13.21 -4.29 -5.17
C ILE A 277 13.38 -4.98 -6.51
N MET A 278 14.36 -4.53 -7.29
CA MET A 278 14.72 -5.09 -8.59
C MET A 278 15.08 -6.57 -8.46
N ASN A 279 14.40 -7.43 -9.20
CA ASN A 279 14.62 -8.86 -9.21
C ASN A 279 14.87 -9.43 -10.62
N ARG A 280 14.93 -10.75 -10.75
CA ARG A 280 15.21 -11.42 -12.01
C ARG A 280 14.13 -11.13 -13.06
N LEU A 281 12.85 -11.32 -12.73
CA LEU A 281 11.75 -11.10 -13.66
C LEU A 281 11.76 -9.67 -14.23
N MET A 282 12.01 -8.69 -13.37
CA MET A 282 12.06 -7.28 -13.77
C MET A 282 13.26 -6.97 -14.68
N ARG A 283 14.39 -7.67 -14.49
CA ARG A 283 15.57 -7.48 -15.35
C ARG A 283 15.43 -8.13 -16.73
N GLU A 284 14.75 -9.27 -16.79
CA GLU A 284 14.65 -10.07 -18.01
C GLU A 284 13.48 -9.68 -18.91
N LEU A 285 12.40 -9.10 -18.35
CA LEU A 285 11.20 -8.70 -19.11
C LEU A 285 10.95 -7.18 -19.16
N ASP A 286 11.90 -6.37 -18.74
CA ASP A 286 11.79 -4.94 -18.48
C ASP A 286 10.76 -4.59 -17.39
N PRO A 287 11.10 -3.71 -16.43
CA PRO A 287 10.22 -3.41 -15.31
C PRO A 287 8.85 -2.85 -15.71
N LEU A 288 8.79 -2.00 -16.74
CA LEU A 288 7.54 -1.48 -17.30
C LEU A 288 7.39 -2.05 -18.71
N SER A 289 6.65 -3.14 -18.83
CA SER A 289 6.49 -3.94 -20.04
C SER A 289 5.08 -3.83 -20.58
N ALA A 290 4.93 -3.96 -21.90
CA ALA A 290 3.63 -4.07 -22.56
C ALA A 290 3.06 -5.50 -22.56
N LEU A 291 3.78 -6.47 -21.98
CA LEU A 291 3.40 -7.89 -21.99
C LEU A 291 2.28 -8.25 -20.99
N PRO A 292 2.32 -7.75 -19.72
CA PRO A 292 1.30 -8.15 -18.75
C PRO A 292 -0.07 -7.54 -19.08
N PRO A 293 -1.16 -8.28 -18.88
CA PRO A 293 -2.50 -7.73 -18.98
C PRO A 293 -2.74 -6.66 -17.93
N ASP A 294 -3.75 -5.84 -18.15
CA ASP A 294 -4.16 -4.78 -17.23
C ASP A 294 -4.48 -5.30 -15.83
N PHE A 295 -4.32 -4.41 -14.85
CA PHE A 295 -4.65 -4.68 -13.45
C PHE A 295 -6.14 -5.07 -13.28
N PRO A 296 -6.42 -6.15 -12.53
CA PRO A 296 -5.53 -6.93 -11.63
C PRO A 296 -5.06 -8.28 -12.22
N HIS A 297 -5.19 -8.51 -13.53
CA HIS A 297 -5.15 -9.82 -14.16
C HIS A 297 -3.74 -10.44 -14.28
N ALA A 298 -2.67 -9.63 -14.36
CA ALA A 298 -1.31 -10.14 -14.51
C ALA A 298 -0.86 -11.09 -13.39
N SER A 299 -1.40 -10.92 -12.19
CA SER A 299 -1.01 -11.70 -11.02
C SER A 299 -1.32 -13.20 -11.11
N GLY A 300 -2.36 -13.58 -11.85
CA GLY A 300 -2.78 -14.98 -12.00
C GLY A 300 -1.69 -15.87 -12.61
N ALA A 301 -1.05 -15.40 -13.66
CA ALA A 301 0.02 -16.13 -14.33
C ALA A 301 1.34 -16.14 -13.52
N VAL A 302 1.64 -15.08 -12.77
CA VAL A 302 2.89 -14.99 -11.99
C VAL A 302 2.82 -15.78 -10.68
N ALA A 303 1.65 -15.92 -10.07
CA ALA A 303 1.50 -16.53 -8.74
C ALA A 303 2.00 -17.97 -8.66
N PRO A 304 1.71 -18.90 -9.59
CA PRO A 304 2.25 -20.27 -9.57
C PRO A 304 3.78 -20.30 -9.71
N LEU A 305 4.34 -19.45 -10.57
CA LEU A 305 5.78 -19.30 -10.76
C LEU A 305 6.46 -18.80 -9.48
N ARG A 306 5.91 -17.75 -8.88
CA ARG A 306 6.36 -17.25 -7.58
C ARG A 306 6.38 -18.36 -6.54
N THR A 307 5.28 -19.11 -6.42
CA THR A 307 5.16 -20.18 -5.43
C THR A 307 6.22 -21.27 -5.65
N ALA A 308 6.51 -21.65 -6.89
CA ALA A 308 7.52 -22.64 -7.22
C ALA A 308 8.95 -22.15 -6.93
N ALA A 309 9.26 -20.91 -7.31
CA ALA A 309 10.56 -20.28 -7.07
C ALA A 309 10.83 -20.09 -5.56
N GLU A 310 9.87 -19.59 -4.79
CA GLU A 310 10.00 -19.40 -3.34
C GLU A 310 10.27 -20.72 -2.59
N LYS A 311 9.73 -21.86 -3.06
CA LYS A 311 10.00 -23.19 -2.47
C LYS A 311 11.48 -23.60 -2.54
N VAL A 312 12.19 -23.12 -3.54
CA VAL A 312 13.64 -23.37 -3.70
C VAL A 312 14.51 -22.21 -3.21
N GLY A 313 13.89 -21.24 -2.53
CA GLY A 313 14.61 -20.09 -1.97
C GLY A 313 14.90 -18.96 -2.96
N ASP A 314 14.29 -18.96 -4.15
CA ASP A 314 14.47 -17.92 -5.16
C ASP A 314 13.35 -16.87 -5.05
N SER A 315 13.75 -15.62 -4.76
CA SER A 315 12.85 -14.45 -4.73
C SER A 315 12.77 -13.71 -6.08
N GLY A 316 13.40 -14.22 -7.13
CA GLY A 316 13.48 -13.59 -8.44
C GLY A 316 12.15 -13.32 -9.12
N PHE A 317 11.07 -13.97 -8.66
CA PHE A 317 9.71 -13.87 -9.20
C PHE A 317 8.70 -13.36 -8.16
N SER A 318 9.16 -12.87 -7.02
CA SER A 318 8.32 -12.36 -5.94
C SER A 318 8.13 -10.85 -6.03
N PRO A 319 6.93 -10.30 -5.81
CA PRO A 319 6.73 -8.85 -5.74
C PRO A 319 7.29 -8.33 -4.41
N LEU A 320 8.56 -8.00 -4.40
CA LEU A 320 9.27 -7.50 -3.23
C LEU A 320 9.00 -5.99 -3.06
N TRP A 321 7.74 -5.64 -2.72
CA TRP A 321 7.33 -4.25 -2.61
C TRP A 321 8.12 -3.49 -1.55
N ALA A 322 8.80 -2.43 -1.96
CA ALA A 322 9.60 -1.58 -1.09
C ALA A 322 9.76 -0.19 -1.71
N GLY A 323 9.82 0.84 -0.88
CA GLY A 323 10.22 2.18 -1.30
C GLY A 323 11.71 2.29 -1.57
N GLN A 324 12.15 3.43 -2.09
CA GLN A 324 13.55 3.67 -2.44
C GLN A 324 14.48 3.70 -1.22
N ASN A 325 13.95 4.02 -0.03
CA ASN A 325 14.74 4.03 1.19
C ASN A 325 14.41 2.81 2.05
N VAL A 326 15.32 1.85 2.11
CA VAL A 326 15.23 0.65 2.94
C VAL A 326 16.09 0.73 4.21
N SER A 327 16.84 1.83 4.42
CA SER A 327 17.77 1.97 5.54
C SER A 327 17.10 1.96 6.91
N GLY A 328 15.79 2.25 6.97
CA GLY A 328 15.00 2.21 8.19
C GLY A 328 14.41 0.84 8.54
N CYS A 329 14.66 -0.21 7.73
CA CYS A 329 14.17 -1.56 8.00
C CYS A 329 14.95 -2.19 9.17
N ARG A 330 14.38 -2.09 10.38
CA ARG A 330 14.95 -2.64 11.62
C ARG A 330 14.09 -3.79 12.13
N SER A 331 14.73 -4.86 12.63
CA SER A 331 14.04 -6.00 13.25
C SER A 331 13.77 -5.70 14.72
N LEU A 332 12.72 -4.90 14.97
CA LEU A 332 12.26 -4.48 16.30
C LEU A 332 10.73 -4.62 16.35
N ALA A 333 10.14 -4.54 17.53
CA ALA A 333 8.71 -4.42 17.67
C ALA A 333 8.21 -3.07 17.12
N ALA A 334 6.99 -3.03 16.58
CA ALA A 334 6.42 -1.79 16.03
C ALA A 334 6.37 -0.66 17.07
N ALA A 335 6.08 -0.98 18.32
CA ALA A 335 6.09 -0.03 19.42
C ALA A 335 7.47 0.58 19.67
N GLU A 336 8.54 -0.22 19.61
CA GLU A 336 9.92 0.25 19.77
C GLU A 336 10.33 1.17 18.61
N LEU A 337 9.93 0.82 17.38
CA LEU A 337 10.17 1.66 16.21
C LEU A 337 9.49 3.03 16.36
N ILE A 338 8.20 3.06 16.72
CA ILE A 338 7.42 4.29 16.88
C ILE A 338 8.03 5.15 17.99
N ALA A 339 8.38 4.57 19.15
CA ALA A 339 9.00 5.30 20.25
C ALA A 339 10.35 5.92 19.83
N ALA A 340 11.19 5.15 19.10
CA ALA A 340 12.45 5.65 18.60
C ALA A 340 12.25 6.82 17.61
N TRP A 341 11.34 6.66 16.64
CA TRP A 341 11.06 7.73 15.66
C TRP A 341 10.43 8.96 16.30
N ALA A 342 9.56 8.79 17.30
CA ALA A 342 8.97 9.91 18.02
C ALA A 342 10.03 10.71 18.78
N ALA A 343 10.97 10.02 19.45
CA ALA A 343 12.10 10.66 20.11
C ALA A 343 13.05 11.35 19.12
N GLU A 344 13.42 10.66 18.01
CA GLU A 344 14.26 11.22 16.94
C GLU A 344 13.61 12.44 16.26
N ALA A 345 12.28 12.52 16.26
CA ALA A 345 11.51 13.60 15.65
C ALA A 345 11.10 14.72 16.61
N ASP A 346 11.50 14.64 17.89
CA ASP A 346 11.10 15.57 18.95
C ASP A 346 9.58 15.71 19.12
N LEU A 347 8.84 14.58 19.01
CA LEU A 347 7.38 14.51 19.14
C LEU A 347 6.91 14.16 20.59
N THR A 348 7.81 14.10 21.54
CA THR A 348 7.53 13.73 22.94
C THR A 348 7.10 14.91 23.79
#